data_d1eaebe1956778060c1e7047958ff00a
#
_entry.id   d1eaebe1956778060c1e7047958ff00a
#
_cell.length_a   1.000
_cell.length_b   1.000
_cell.length_c   1.000
_cell.angle_alpha   90.00
_cell.angle_beta   90.00
_cell.angle_gamma   90.00
#
_symmetry.space_group_name_H-M   'P 1'
#
loop_
_entity.id
_entity.type
_entity.pdbx_description
1 polymer ?
#
loop_
_entity_poly.entity_id
_entity_poly.type
_entity_poly.pdbx_seq_one_letter_code
_entity_poly.pdbx_strand_id
1 'polypeptide(L)'
;MRKKILAIDDEVDTLTFYSELLDDYNFTPITAENGVEGLKKAREEKPDLILLDIMMPKKSGMKTFKELKNDPDLYNIPVIIITGISKEVDYKSLLNRPSTRGMPPEGHLVKPLTADNLIKEITKVLG
;
A
#
# COMPACT_ATOMS: atom_id res chain seq x y z
N MET A 1 -13.12 -11.38 13.39
CA MET A 1 -12.47 -11.76 12.11
C MET A 1 -11.19 -10.97 11.89
N ARG A 2 -10.20 -11.62 11.31
CA ARG A 2 -8.94 -10.94 11.03
C ARG A 2 -9.12 -10.00 9.84
N LYS A 3 -8.52 -8.81 9.92
CA LYS A 3 -8.50 -7.86 8.82
C LYS A 3 -7.52 -8.33 7.75
N LYS A 4 -7.87 -8.12 6.49
CA LYS A 4 -7.03 -8.47 5.35
C LYS A 4 -6.19 -7.27 4.96
N ILE A 5 -4.88 -7.47 4.82
CA ILE A 5 -3.94 -6.42 4.39
C ILE A 5 -3.26 -6.90 3.12
N LEU A 6 -3.41 -6.15 2.04
CA LEU A 6 -2.74 -6.43 0.78
C LEU A 6 -1.44 -5.62 0.72
N ALA A 7 -0.32 -6.30 0.55
CA ALA A 7 0.98 -5.64 0.39
C ALA A 7 1.45 -5.78 -1.06
N ILE A 8 1.75 -4.67 -1.70
CA ILE A 8 2.21 -4.62 -3.09
C ILE A 8 3.63 -4.09 -3.11
N ASP A 9 4.60 -4.93 -3.49
CA ASP A 9 6.03 -4.59 -3.52
C ASP A 9 6.72 -5.56 -4.48
N ASP A 10 7.69 -5.08 -5.25
CA ASP A 10 8.39 -5.94 -6.21
C ASP A 10 9.50 -6.77 -5.58
N GLU A 11 9.82 -6.55 -4.31
CA GLU A 11 10.86 -7.31 -3.61
C GLU A 11 10.23 -8.44 -2.80
N VAL A 12 10.53 -9.68 -3.18
CA VAL A 12 9.97 -10.86 -2.53
C VAL A 12 10.34 -10.91 -1.05
N ASP A 13 11.56 -10.54 -0.71
CA ASP A 13 12.00 -10.53 0.69
C ASP A 13 11.19 -9.55 1.53
N THR A 14 10.85 -8.40 0.98
CA THR A 14 10.01 -7.42 1.66
C THR A 14 8.60 -7.96 1.86
N LEU A 15 8.05 -8.62 0.85
CA LEU A 15 6.72 -9.23 0.97
C LEU A 15 6.71 -10.34 2.03
N THR A 16 7.78 -11.12 2.12
CA THR A 16 7.91 -12.14 3.15
C THR A 16 7.91 -11.50 4.54
N PHE A 17 8.67 -10.42 4.71
CA PHE A 17 8.69 -9.67 5.97
C PHE A 17 7.29 -9.19 6.36
N TYR A 18 6.57 -8.59 5.41
CA TYR A 18 5.20 -8.11 5.67
C TYR A 18 4.28 -9.28 6.05
N SER A 19 4.36 -10.39 5.32
CA SER A 19 3.49 -11.54 5.57
C SER A 19 3.67 -12.10 6.97
N GLU A 20 4.92 -12.29 7.39
CA GLU A 20 5.22 -12.82 8.71
C GLU A 20 4.78 -11.86 9.81
N LEU A 21 5.09 -10.57 9.64
CA LEU A 21 4.73 -9.57 10.63
C LEU A 21 3.22 -9.42 10.76
N LEU A 22 2.52 -9.35 9.65
CA LEU A 22 1.06 -9.17 9.66
C LEU A 22 0.39 -10.38 10.31
N ASP A 23 0.86 -11.58 9.99
CA ASP A 23 0.32 -12.78 10.59
C ASP A 23 0.54 -12.79 12.11
N ASP A 24 1.72 -12.37 12.56
CA ASP A 24 2.04 -12.30 14.00
C ASP A 24 1.11 -11.33 14.74
N TYR A 25 0.60 -10.31 14.08
CA TYR A 25 -0.28 -9.32 14.69
C TYR A 25 -1.76 -9.55 14.37
N ASN A 26 -2.09 -10.77 13.95
CA ASN A 26 -3.47 -11.21 13.71
C ASN A 26 -4.16 -10.53 12.52
N PHE A 27 -3.38 -10.11 11.54
CA PHE A 27 -3.90 -9.71 10.23
C PHE A 27 -3.75 -10.86 9.24
N THR A 28 -4.57 -10.87 8.21
CA THR A 28 -4.44 -11.85 7.13
C THR A 28 -3.66 -11.19 5.99
N PRO A 29 -2.42 -11.63 5.72
CA PRO A 29 -1.62 -11.01 4.66
C PRO A 29 -2.00 -11.53 3.28
N ILE A 30 -2.03 -10.62 2.31
CA ILE A 30 -2.16 -10.92 0.88
C ILE A 30 -1.02 -10.18 0.22
N THR A 31 -0.32 -10.81 -0.70
CA THR A 31 0.84 -10.17 -1.35
C THR A 31 0.68 -10.12 -2.86
N ALA A 32 1.27 -9.10 -3.47
CA ALA A 32 1.34 -8.94 -4.91
C ALA A 32 2.70 -8.34 -5.28
N GLU A 33 3.28 -8.80 -6.38
CA GLU A 33 4.65 -8.41 -6.76
C GLU A 33 4.69 -7.20 -7.70
N ASN A 34 3.55 -6.73 -8.17
CA ASN A 34 3.48 -5.55 -9.02
C ASN A 34 2.07 -4.96 -8.98
N GLY A 35 1.92 -3.80 -9.62
CA GLY A 35 0.64 -3.09 -9.60
C GLY A 35 -0.49 -3.81 -10.31
N VAL A 36 -0.20 -4.53 -11.39
CA VAL A 36 -1.22 -5.28 -12.13
C VAL A 36 -1.81 -6.38 -11.25
N GLU A 37 -0.93 -7.18 -10.63
CA GLU A 37 -1.35 -8.23 -9.71
C GLU A 37 -2.04 -7.63 -8.48
N GLY A 38 -1.54 -6.50 -7.99
CA GLY A 38 -2.13 -5.81 -6.86
C GLY A 38 -3.56 -5.37 -7.10
N LEU A 39 -3.84 -4.77 -8.25
CA LEU A 39 -5.20 -4.38 -8.62
C LEU A 39 -6.13 -5.58 -8.74
N LYS A 40 -5.64 -6.65 -9.35
CA LYS A 40 -6.42 -7.88 -9.48
C LYS A 40 -6.79 -8.43 -8.11
N LYS A 41 -5.82 -8.53 -7.20
CA LYS A 41 -6.07 -9.06 -5.85
C LYS A 41 -6.96 -8.14 -5.03
N ALA A 42 -6.83 -6.83 -5.21
CA ALA A 42 -7.72 -5.89 -4.53
C ALA A 42 -9.17 -6.11 -4.92
N ARG A 43 -9.43 -6.37 -6.20
CA ARG A 43 -10.80 -6.67 -6.67
C ARG A 43 -11.32 -8.01 -6.17
N GLU A 44 -10.46 -9.02 -6.16
CA GLU A 44 -10.84 -10.38 -5.77
C GLU A 44 -11.00 -10.53 -4.27
N GLU A 45 -10.06 -9.99 -3.50
CA GLU A 45 -9.99 -10.21 -2.06
C GLU A 45 -10.65 -9.11 -1.22
N LYS A 46 -10.82 -7.94 -1.79
CA LYS A 46 -11.37 -6.76 -1.11
C LYS A 46 -10.73 -6.54 0.26
N PRO A 47 -9.42 -6.25 0.28
CA PRO A 47 -8.71 -6.08 1.55
C PRO A 47 -9.23 -4.89 2.33
N ASP A 48 -8.95 -4.90 3.62
CA ASP A 48 -9.33 -3.79 4.51
C ASP A 48 -8.32 -2.65 4.44
N LEU A 49 -7.12 -2.91 3.94
CA LEU A 49 -6.06 -1.91 3.81
C LEU A 49 -5.04 -2.39 2.79
N ILE A 50 -4.40 -1.46 2.09
CA ILE A 50 -3.35 -1.76 1.11
C ILE A 50 -2.07 -1.05 1.52
N LEU A 51 -0.96 -1.81 1.56
CA LEU A 51 0.40 -1.27 1.67
C LEU A 51 0.96 -1.23 0.26
N LEU A 52 1.35 -0.06 -0.21
CA LEU A 52 1.75 0.13 -1.60
C LEU A 52 3.13 0.77 -1.70
N ASP A 53 4.11 0.02 -2.19
CA ASP A 53 5.42 0.56 -2.53
C ASP A 53 5.30 1.34 -3.85
N ILE A 54 5.65 2.62 -3.84
CA ILE A 54 5.53 3.45 -5.04
C ILE A 54 6.78 3.44 -5.91
N MET A 55 7.80 2.69 -5.51
CA MET A 55 9.10 2.64 -6.19
C MET A 55 9.31 1.39 -7.02
N MET A 56 8.23 0.80 -7.54
CA MET A 56 8.32 -0.40 -8.35
C MET A 56 8.72 -0.08 -9.79
N PRO A 57 9.64 -0.87 -10.41
CA PRO A 57 10.16 -0.53 -11.73
C PRO A 57 9.20 -0.76 -12.90
N LYS A 58 8.31 -1.75 -12.84
CA LYS A 58 7.46 -2.08 -14.00
C LYS A 58 6.24 -1.18 -14.10
N LYS A 59 5.33 -1.27 -13.14
CA LYS A 59 4.20 -0.36 -13.08
C LYS A 59 4.39 0.45 -11.82
N SER A 60 4.63 1.74 -11.97
CA SER A 60 4.93 2.58 -10.83
C SER A 60 3.81 2.50 -9.80
N GLY A 61 4.18 2.52 -8.53
CA GLY A 61 3.20 2.51 -7.45
C GLY A 61 2.28 3.70 -7.52
N MET A 62 2.75 4.85 -8.01
CA MET A 62 1.90 6.04 -8.18
C MET A 62 0.79 5.81 -9.20
N LYS A 63 1.10 5.11 -10.30
CA LYS A 63 0.07 4.77 -11.28
C LYS A 63 -0.96 3.82 -10.67
N THR A 64 -0.50 2.84 -9.92
CA THR A 64 -1.38 1.92 -9.20
C THR A 64 -2.25 2.66 -8.19
N PHE A 65 -1.66 3.60 -7.45
CA PHE A 65 -2.41 4.42 -6.50
C PHE A 65 -3.54 5.20 -7.20
N LYS A 66 -3.23 5.82 -8.33
CA LYS A 66 -4.23 6.55 -9.10
C LYS A 66 -5.36 5.64 -9.57
N GLU A 67 -5.02 4.46 -10.07
CA GLU A 67 -6.04 3.51 -10.51
C GLU A 67 -6.92 3.06 -9.36
N LEU A 68 -6.33 2.80 -8.18
CA LEU A 68 -7.11 2.45 -7.00
C LEU A 68 -8.10 3.55 -6.61
N LYS A 69 -7.63 4.80 -6.59
CA LYS A 69 -8.46 5.93 -6.17
C LYS A 69 -9.49 6.36 -7.22
N ASN A 70 -9.31 5.95 -8.47
CA ASN A 70 -10.27 6.23 -9.53
C ASN A 70 -11.23 5.08 -9.79
N ASP A 71 -11.06 3.94 -9.13
CA ASP A 71 -11.93 2.79 -9.30
C ASP A 71 -13.13 2.90 -8.36
N PRO A 72 -14.36 2.86 -8.87
CA PRO A 72 -15.54 3.03 -8.02
C PRO A 72 -15.72 1.94 -6.97
N ASP A 73 -15.11 0.78 -7.16
CA ASP A 73 -15.20 -0.32 -6.21
C ASP A 73 -14.05 -0.35 -5.21
N LEU A 74 -12.95 0.36 -5.49
CA LEU A 74 -11.72 0.27 -4.70
C LEU A 74 -11.32 1.57 -3.98
N TYR A 75 -11.88 2.71 -4.37
CA TYR A 75 -11.39 3.99 -3.86
C TYR A 75 -11.55 4.15 -2.34
N ASN A 76 -12.47 3.42 -1.73
CA ASN A 76 -12.69 3.46 -0.28
C ASN A 76 -11.70 2.66 0.53
N ILE A 77 -10.91 1.79 -0.11
CA ILE A 77 -9.93 0.99 0.61
C ILE A 77 -8.76 1.90 0.99
N PRO A 78 -8.45 2.03 2.29
CA PRO A 78 -7.33 2.89 2.70
C PRO A 78 -5.99 2.36 2.18
N VAL A 79 -5.14 3.28 1.74
CA VAL A 79 -3.82 2.95 1.19
C VAL A 79 -2.75 3.65 2.00
N ILE A 80 -1.76 2.88 2.46
CA ILE A 80 -0.54 3.42 3.05
C ILE A 80 0.54 3.35 1.99
N ILE A 81 1.06 4.50 1.58
CA ILE A 81 2.14 4.57 0.60
C ILE A 81 3.48 4.38 1.30
N ILE A 82 4.35 3.55 0.70
CA ILE A 82 5.69 3.29 1.21
C ILE A 82 6.70 3.80 0.19
N THR A 83 7.64 4.63 0.64
CA THR A 83 8.66 5.25 -0.22
C THR A 83 10.06 4.98 0.30
N GLY A 84 11.07 5.14 -0.58
CA GLY A 84 12.47 5.23 -0.14
C GLY A 84 12.77 6.64 0.34
N ILE A 85 13.77 6.78 1.21
CA ILE A 85 14.13 8.07 1.82
C ILE A 85 14.41 9.14 0.77
N SER A 86 15.15 8.79 -0.29
CA SER A 86 15.56 9.75 -1.31
C SER A 86 14.40 10.22 -2.20
N LYS A 87 13.23 9.60 -2.10
CA LYS A 87 12.10 9.88 -2.98
C LYS A 87 10.90 10.49 -2.26
N GLU A 88 11.03 10.76 -0.99
CA GLU A 88 9.92 11.26 -0.18
C GLU A 88 9.32 12.56 -0.74
N VAL A 89 10.17 13.47 -1.18
CA VAL A 89 9.71 14.77 -1.70
C VAL A 89 8.88 14.60 -2.97
N ASP A 90 9.28 13.67 -3.81
CA ASP A 90 8.63 13.48 -5.11
C ASP A 90 7.20 12.97 -5.00
N TYR A 91 6.92 12.08 -4.05
CA TYR A 91 5.58 11.54 -3.97
C TYR A 91 4.56 12.59 -3.53
N LYS A 92 4.96 13.53 -2.68
CA LYS A 92 4.07 14.61 -2.23
C LYS A 92 3.63 15.49 -3.41
N SER A 93 4.54 15.79 -4.31
CA SER A 93 4.22 16.53 -5.52
C SER A 93 3.24 15.76 -6.41
N LEU A 94 3.45 14.46 -6.53
CA LEU A 94 2.61 13.62 -7.38
C LEU A 94 1.19 13.49 -6.82
N LEU A 95 1.03 13.51 -5.51
CA LEU A 95 -0.28 13.40 -4.87
C LEU A 95 -1.17 14.62 -5.10
N ASN A 96 -0.58 15.77 -5.40
CA ASN A 96 -1.34 16.99 -5.64
C ASN A 96 -1.87 17.12 -7.06
N ARG A 97 -1.69 16.10 -7.88
CA ARG A 97 -2.16 16.14 -9.27
C ARG A 97 -3.66 15.87 -9.37
N PRO A 98 -4.35 16.52 -10.32
CA PRO A 98 -5.80 16.27 -10.51
C PRO A 98 -6.15 14.82 -10.78
N SER A 99 -5.22 14.02 -11.32
CA SER A 99 -5.45 12.63 -11.65
C SER A 99 -5.75 11.75 -10.45
N THR A 100 -5.52 12.24 -9.22
CA THR A 100 -5.88 11.51 -8.00
C THR A 100 -7.21 11.95 -7.44
N ARG A 101 -7.92 12.85 -8.14
CA ARG A 101 -9.18 13.46 -7.69
C ARG A 101 -9.04 14.14 -6.34
N GLY A 102 -7.83 14.59 -6.01
CA GLY A 102 -7.58 15.22 -4.72
C GLY A 102 -7.61 14.29 -3.52
N MET A 103 -7.66 12.99 -3.74
CA MET A 103 -7.65 12.02 -2.64
C MET A 103 -6.21 11.70 -2.24
N PRO A 104 -5.80 12.07 -1.03
CA PRO A 104 -4.47 11.68 -0.54
C PRO A 104 -4.51 10.21 -0.07
N PRO A 105 -3.34 9.59 0.11
CA PRO A 105 -3.31 8.29 0.79
C PRO A 105 -3.70 8.48 2.26
N GLU A 106 -4.23 7.44 2.85
CA GLU A 106 -4.62 7.46 4.25
C GLU A 106 -3.43 7.43 5.19
N GLY A 107 -2.27 6.99 4.70
CA GLY A 107 -1.04 7.01 5.47
C GLY A 107 0.18 6.91 4.57
N HIS A 108 1.36 7.14 5.16
CA HIS A 108 2.61 6.93 4.43
C HIS A 108 3.71 6.52 5.40
N LEU A 109 4.69 5.79 4.86
CA LEU A 109 5.87 5.34 5.60
C LEU A 109 7.09 5.46 4.71
N VAL A 110 8.24 5.68 5.32
CA VAL A 110 9.53 5.82 4.61
C VAL A 110 10.43 4.67 5.01
N LYS A 111 11.00 3.98 4.01
CA LYS A 111 11.98 2.90 4.26
C LYS A 111 13.28 3.49 4.82
N PRO A 112 13.99 2.77 5.67
CA PRO A 112 13.72 1.40 6.14
C PRO A 112 12.61 1.35 7.17
N LEU A 113 11.78 0.30 7.10
CA LEU A 113 10.66 0.12 8.01
C LEU A 113 11.05 -0.76 9.18
N THR A 114 10.54 -0.42 10.36
CA THR A 114 10.60 -1.32 11.51
C THR A 114 9.22 -1.95 11.69
N ALA A 115 9.19 -3.11 12.34
CA ALA A 115 7.93 -3.76 12.68
C ALA A 115 7.01 -2.80 13.44
N ASP A 116 7.57 -2.09 14.39
CA ASP A 116 6.83 -1.17 15.25
C ASP A 116 6.19 -0.03 14.46
N ASN A 117 6.96 0.61 13.57
CA ASN A 117 6.45 1.71 12.75
C ASN A 117 5.35 1.25 11.81
N LEU A 118 5.52 0.09 11.20
CA LEU A 118 4.53 -0.44 10.28
C LEU A 118 3.20 -0.75 10.99
N ILE A 119 3.27 -1.45 12.11
CA ILE A 119 2.06 -1.81 12.86
C ILE A 119 1.37 -0.58 13.42
N LYS A 120 2.13 0.40 13.91
CA LYS A 120 1.54 1.65 14.39
C LYS A 120 0.75 2.36 13.31
N GLU A 121 1.32 2.47 12.12
CA GLU A 121 0.63 3.17 11.02
C GLU A 121 -0.61 2.41 10.57
N ILE A 122 -0.53 1.10 10.46
CA ILE A 122 -1.69 0.28 10.10
C ILE A 122 -2.81 0.45 11.13
N THR A 123 -2.48 0.36 12.40
CA THR A 123 -3.46 0.49 13.48
C THR A 123 -4.10 1.88 13.47
N LYS A 124 -3.30 2.91 13.26
CA LYS A 124 -3.78 4.30 13.17
C LYS A 124 -4.78 4.47 12.03
N VAL A 125 -4.48 3.92 10.86
CA VAL A 125 -5.33 4.06 9.67
C VAL A 125 -6.62 3.24 9.81
N LEU A 126 -6.54 2.06 10.37
CA LEU A 126 -7.72 1.22 10.55
C LEU A 126 -8.63 1.69 11.70
N GLY A 127 -8.10 2.50 12.57
CA GLY A 127 -8.84 3.00 13.72
C GLY A 127 -8.77 2.03 14.88
#